data_03c92f6d629e2b0215b1f45fd2bafb57
#
_entry.id   03c92f6d629e2b0215b1f45fd2bafb57
#
_cell.length_a   1.000
_cell.length_b   1.000
_cell.length_c   1.000
_cell.angle_alpha   90.00
_cell.angle_beta   90.00
_cell.angle_gamma   90.00
#
_symmetry.space_group_name_H-M   'P 1'
#
loop_
_entity.id
_entity.type
_entity.pdbx_description
1 polymer ?
#
loop_
_entity_poly.entity_id
_entity_poly.type
_entity_poly.pdbx_seq_one_letter_code
_entity_poly.pdbx_strand_id
1 'polypeptide(L)'
;FSYNLSKSIVENSKYKLNSKDIKNLLIKPKKYDRFVQKKFKNIFFSDIENNFIDIVRHNIKKINNPYKKALAFAALIKACQKKQPRGIFTFKGKRYNDGRADLKKSFKQQFLEAITIFNEAVFSNNQKNLSLNKDFDKVKNKCDLVYLDPPYYSRYSDNEYVRRYHFIE
;
A
#
# COMPACT_ATOMS: atom_id res chain seq x y z
N PHE A 1 -4.69 -5.54 0.46
CA PHE A 1 -4.00 -4.62 -0.45
C PHE A 1 -4.89 -4.17 -1.60
N SER A 2 -5.33 -5.09 -2.46
CA SER A 2 -6.09 -4.81 -3.68
C SER A 2 -7.37 -3.99 -3.42
N TYR A 3 -8.10 -4.27 -2.34
CA TYR A 3 -9.26 -3.48 -1.95
C TYR A 3 -8.94 -2.00 -1.68
N ASN A 4 -7.88 -1.71 -0.90
CA ASN A 4 -7.49 -0.33 -0.62
C ASN A 4 -7.01 0.40 -1.88
N LEU A 5 -6.28 -0.30 -2.76
CA LEU A 5 -5.85 0.25 -4.04
C LEU A 5 -7.06 0.61 -4.92
N SER A 6 -7.96 -0.33 -5.12
CA SER A 6 -9.17 -0.13 -5.92
C SER A 6 -10.07 0.97 -5.31
N LYS A 7 -10.28 0.97 -4.00
CA LYS A 7 -11.04 2.01 -3.31
C LYS A 7 -10.42 3.39 -3.47
N SER A 8 -9.09 3.49 -3.51
CA SER A 8 -8.37 4.76 -3.59
C SER A 8 -8.45 5.46 -4.94
N ILE A 9 -8.50 4.72 -6.04
CA ILE A 9 -8.39 5.29 -7.40
C ILE A 9 -9.51 4.85 -8.37
N VAL A 10 -10.24 3.76 -8.08
CA VAL A 10 -11.36 3.30 -8.92
C VAL A 10 -12.69 3.81 -8.37
N GLU A 11 -12.97 3.59 -7.07
CA GLU A 11 -14.21 4.06 -6.44
C GLU A 11 -14.15 5.55 -6.08
N ASN A 12 -12.98 6.04 -5.68
CA ASN A 12 -12.77 7.43 -5.28
C ASN A 12 -12.72 8.36 -6.49
N SER A 13 -13.71 9.23 -6.63
CA SER A 13 -13.83 10.16 -7.75
C SER A 13 -13.42 11.61 -7.44
N LYS A 14 -13.08 11.94 -6.17
CA LYS A 14 -12.83 13.35 -5.78
C LYS A 14 -11.92 13.60 -4.60
N TYR A 15 -11.78 12.65 -3.69
CA TYR A 15 -11.04 12.91 -2.44
C TYR A 15 -9.54 12.72 -2.65
N LYS A 16 -8.76 13.76 -2.32
CA LYS A 16 -7.29 13.79 -2.38
C LYS A 16 -6.71 14.09 -1.01
N LEU A 17 -5.49 13.63 -0.74
CA LEU A 17 -4.74 14.02 0.46
C LEU A 17 -4.17 15.42 0.27
N ASN A 18 -4.58 16.36 1.10
CA ASN A 18 -4.06 17.74 1.09
C ASN A 18 -2.83 17.87 2.01
N SER A 19 -2.21 19.06 2.00
CA SER A 19 -1.00 19.33 2.80
C SER A 19 -1.20 19.13 4.31
N LYS A 20 -2.40 19.41 4.84
CA LYS A 20 -2.75 19.16 6.26
C LYS A 20 -2.82 17.67 6.56
N ASP A 21 -3.46 16.89 5.67
CA ASP A 21 -3.52 15.43 5.79
C ASP A 21 -2.12 14.83 5.79
N ILE A 22 -1.27 15.25 4.84
CA ILE A 22 0.11 14.77 4.70
C ILE A 22 0.93 15.11 5.95
N LYS A 23 0.83 16.35 6.45
CA LYS A 23 1.50 16.76 7.69
C LYS A 23 1.09 15.87 8.87
N ASN A 24 -0.22 15.62 9.03
CA ASN A 24 -0.74 14.78 10.10
C ASN A 24 -0.26 13.32 10.00
N LEU A 25 -0.12 12.77 8.79
CA LEU A 25 0.40 11.41 8.56
C LEU A 25 1.85 11.26 9.02
N LEU A 26 2.64 12.32 9.01
CA LEU A 26 4.07 12.32 9.34
C LEU A 26 4.38 12.67 10.80
N ILE A 27 3.39 13.12 11.58
CA ILE A 27 3.60 13.47 13.00
C ILE A 27 3.85 12.20 13.81
N LYS A 28 4.97 12.19 14.57
CA LYS A 28 5.26 11.09 15.50
C LYS A 28 4.31 11.15 16.71
N PRO A 29 3.48 10.11 16.92
CA PRO A 29 2.58 10.06 18.08
C PRO A 29 3.35 9.82 19.37
N LYS A 30 2.82 10.28 20.50
CA LYS A 30 3.41 9.98 21.83
C LYS A 30 3.39 8.47 22.14
N LYS A 31 2.28 7.79 21.75
CA LYS A 31 2.11 6.33 21.90
C LYS A 31 1.55 5.76 20.59
N TYR A 32 2.10 4.66 20.11
CA TYR A 32 1.63 3.93 18.93
C TYR A 32 2.10 2.48 18.97
N ASP A 33 1.39 1.63 18.25
CA ASP A 33 1.77 0.23 18.09
C ASP A 33 3.02 0.11 17.20
N ARG A 34 4.05 -0.53 17.74
CA ARG A 34 5.31 -0.81 17.04
C ARG A 34 5.29 -2.23 16.42
N PHE A 35 4.21 -2.56 15.75
CA PHE A 35 3.98 -3.89 15.21
C PHE A 35 5.07 -4.28 14.19
N VAL A 36 5.35 -3.40 13.22
CA VAL A 36 6.34 -3.67 12.17
C VAL A 36 7.73 -3.75 12.76
N GLN A 37 8.11 -2.84 13.67
CA GLN A 37 9.39 -2.88 14.37
C GLN A 37 9.59 -4.19 15.14
N LYS A 38 8.53 -4.74 15.76
CA LYS A 38 8.63 -5.97 16.57
C LYS A 38 8.59 -7.23 15.71
N LYS A 39 7.64 -7.33 14.76
CA LYS A 39 7.39 -8.56 13.99
C LYS A 39 8.30 -8.71 12.78
N PHE A 40 8.79 -7.61 12.21
CA PHE A 40 9.61 -7.60 10.99
C PHE A 40 11.00 -7.00 11.22
N LYS A 41 11.48 -7.04 12.47
CA LYS A 41 12.84 -6.59 12.83
C LYS A 41 13.88 -7.32 11.98
N ASN A 42 14.76 -6.56 11.34
CA ASN A 42 15.86 -7.05 10.50
C ASN A 42 15.42 -7.96 9.34
N ILE A 43 14.13 -7.95 8.93
CA ILE A 43 13.66 -8.81 7.84
C ILE A 43 13.70 -8.06 6.51
N PHE A 44 12.89 -6.98 6.36
CA PHE A 44 12.75 -6.28 5.07
C PHE A 44 13.31 -4.87 5.08
N PHE A 45 13.26 -4.19 6.21
CA PHE A 45 13.60 -2.78 6.36
C PHE A 45 14.47 -2.55 7.59
N SER A 46 15.21 -1.44 7.61
CA SER A 46 15.93 -0.97 8.80
C SER A 46 14.95 -0.59 9.93
N ASP A 47 15.44 -0.53 11.17
CA ASP A 47 14.61 -0.13 12.31
C ASP A 47 14.01 1.29 12.14
N ILE A 48 14.74 2.20 11.50
CA ILE A 48 14.27 3.56 11.20
C ILE A 48 13.08 3.51 10.22
N GLU A 49 13.18 2.67 9.19
CA GLU A 49 12.11 2.51 8.20
C GLU A 49 10.91 1.78 8.77
N ASN A 50 11.13 0.73 9.57
CA ASN A 50 10.05 0.04 10.29
C ASN A 50 9.30 0.99 11.23
N ASN A 51 10.04 1.86 11.94
CA ASN A 51 9.45 2.89 12.79
C ASN A 51 8.62 3.90 11.98
N PHE A 52 9.11 4.33 10.82
CA PHE A 52 8.36 5.22 9.93
C PHE A 52 7.05 4.57 9.48
N ILE A 53 7.08 3.29 9.08
CA ILE A 53 5.89 2.53 8.67
C ILE A 53 4.88 2.48 9.82
N ASP A 54 5.31 2.16 11.05
CA ASP A 54 4.43 2.08 12.21
C ASP A 54 3.78 3.44 12.56
N ILE A 55 4.53 4.54 12.47
CA ILE A 55 4.01 5.90 12.68
C ILE A 55 2.93 6.21 11.64
N VAL A 56 3.22 6.02 10.37
CA VAL A 56 2.29 6.32 9.29
C VAL A 56 1.05 5.43 9.38
N ARG A 57 1.19 4.11 9.61
CA ARG A 57 0.06 3.19 9.85
C ARG A 57 -0.84 3.65 10.99
N HIS A 58 -0.25 4.07 12.12
CA HIS A 58 -1.01 4.59 13.25
C HIS A 58 -1.81 5.83 12.87
N ASN A 59 -1.21 6.77 12.16
CA ASN A 59 -1.88 8.01 11.75
C ASN A 59 -2.95 7.77 10.67
N ILE A 60 -2.73 6.84 9.74
CA ILE A 60 -3.74 6.44 8.75
C ILE A 60 -5.02 5.94 9.43
N LYS A 61 -4.91 5.18 10.53
CA LYS A 61 -6.08 4.67 11.27
C LYS A 61 -6.99 5.79 11.77
N LYS A 62 -6.44 6.99 12.02
CA LYS A 62 -7.17 8.17 12.51
C LYS A 62 -7.88 8.97 11.41
N ILE A 63 -7.64 8.66 10.15
CA ILE A 63 -8.34 9.32 9.06
C ILE A 63 -9.79 8.82 9.00
N ASN A 64 -10.75 9.74 9.13
CA ASN A 64 -12.18 9.39 9.10
C ASN A 64 -12.67 9.13 7.66
N ASN A 65 -12.22 9.93 6.68
CA ASN A 65 -12.65 9.77 5.29
C ASN A 65 -12.09 8.46 4.70
N PRO A 66 -12.94 7.50 4.27
CA PRO A 66 -12.50 6.19 3.84
C PRO A 66 -11.64 6.22 2.55
N TYR A 67 -11.88 7.17 1.65
CA TYR A 67 -11.11 7.32 0.42
C TYR A 67 -9.71 7.88 0.70
N LYS A 68 -9.60 8.91 1.55
CA LYS A 68 -8.31 9.43 2.00
C LYS A 68 -7.51 8.38 2.76
N LYS A 69 -8.19 7.58 3.60
CA LYS A 69 -7.58 6.45 4.31
C LYS A 69 -7.01 5.43 3.33
N ALA A 70 -7.78 5.05 2.31
CA ALA A 70 -7.36 4.11 1.26
C ALA A 70 -6.19 4.66 0.45
N LEU A 71 -6.22 5.95 0.05
CA LEU A 71 -5.09 6.62 -0.62
C LEU A 71 -3.81 6.57 0.20
N ALA A 72 -3.89 6.88 1.49
CA ALA A 72 -2.72 6.87 2.37
C ALA A 72 -2.15 5.44 2.55
N PHE A 73 -3.01 4.41 2.64
CA PHE A 73 -2.56 3.01 2.65
C PHE A 73 -1.93 2.61 1.32
N ALA A 74 -2.56 2.92 0.19
CA ALA A 74 -2.02 2.60 -1.13
C ALA A 74 -0.63 3.25 -1.33
N ALA A 75 -0.48 4.51 -0.92
CA ALA A 75 0.81 5.21 -0.97
C ALA A 75 1.87 4.56 -0.06
N LEU A 76 1.51 4.17 1.16
CA LEU A 76 2.43 3.49 2.08
C LEU A 76 2.90 2.15 1.52
N ILE A 77 1.98 1.34 1.00
CA ILE A 77 2.28 0.06 0.35
C ILE A 77 3.20 0.26 -0.86
N LYS A 78 2.90 1.23 -1.71
CA LYS A 78 3.74 1.56 -2.87
C LYS A 78 5.16 1.96 -2.45
N ALA A 79 5.32 2.74 -1.38
CA ALA A 79 6.62 3.09 -0.82
C ALA A 79 7.35 1.83 -0.31
N CYS A 80 6.67 0.91 0.38
CA CYS A 80 7.24 -0.37 0.80
C CYS A 80 7.74 -1.18 -0.40
N GLN A 81 6.93 -1.33 -1.44
CA GLN A 81 7.29 -2.06 -2.66
C GLN A 81 8.50 -1.45 -3.39
N LYS A 82 8.55 -0.12 -3.52
CA LYS A 82 9.67 0.57 -4.17
C LYS A 82 11.00 0.39 -3.44
N LYS A 83 10.96 0.14 -2.14
CA LYS A 83 12.15 -0.13 -1.33
C LYS A 83 12.53 -1.63 -1.32
N GLN A 84 11.81 -2.49 -1.99
CA GLN A 84 12.12 -3.91 -2.13
C GLN A 84 12.49 -4.28 -3.58
N PRO A 85 13.44 -5.23 -3.78
CA PRO A 85 13.74 -5.74 -5.11
C PRO A 85 12.48 -6.29 -5.78
N ARG A 86 12.22 -5.87 -7.00
CA ARG A 86 11.01 -6.25 -7.78
C ARG A 86 9.67 -5.98 -7.08
N GLY A 87 9.66 -5.22 -5.97
CA GLY A 87 8.44 -4.92 -5.21
C GLY A 87 7.85 -6.11 -4.43
N ILE A 88 8.62 -7.16 -4.18
CA ILE A 88 8.20 -8.39 -3.51
C ILE A 88 8.96 -8.62 -2.20
N PHE A 89 8.36 -9.37 -1.25
CA PHE A 89 8.84 -9.55 0.12
C PHE A 89 9.28 -11.00 0.37
N THR A 90 10.12 -11.55 -0.49
CA THR A 90 10.61 -12.92 -0.37
C THR A 90 12.00 -13.02 0.22
N PHE A 91 12.82 -11.97 0.10
CA PHE A 91 14.21 -11.99 0.55
C PHE A 91 14.35 -11.41 1.95
N LYS A 92 15.00 -12.16 2.85
CA LYS A 92 15.39 -11.74 4.18
C LYS A 92 16.85 -11.28 4.17
N GLY A 93 17.18 -10.27 4.98
CA GLY A 93 18.55 -9.82 5.19
C GLY A 93 18.96 -8.61 4.37
N LYS A 94 20.26 -8.51 4.05
CA LYS A 94 20.81 -7.34 3.34
C LYS A 94 20.12 -7.17 1.99
N ARG A 95 19.61 -5.94 1.76
CA ARG A 95 19.02 -5.58 0.49
C ARG A 95 19.99 -5.77 -0.64
N TYR A 96 19.57 -6.44 -1.68
CA TYR A 96 20.27 -6.41 -2.95
C TYR A 96 20.15 -5.01 -3.54
N ASN A 97 21.28 -4.33 -3.69
CA ASN A 97 21.34 -3.04 -4.37
C ASN A 97 21.50 -3.31 -5.87
N ASP A 98 20.41 -3.22 -6.59
CA ASP A 98 20.38 -3.39 -8.05
C ASP A 98 20.64 -2.06 -8.80
N GLY A 99 21.14 -1.03 -8.11
CA GLY A 99 21.49 0.27 -8.69
C GLY A 99 20.32 1.22 -8.95
N ARG A 100 19.07 0.80 -8.70
CA ARG A 100 17.89 1.65 -8.95
C ARG A 100 17.94 2.93 -8.13
N ALA A 101 17.58 4.05 -8.77
CA ALA A 101 17.47 5.35 -8.13
C ALA A 101 16.48 5.34 -6.94
N ASP A 102 15.43 4.52 -7.01
CA ASP A 102 14.44 4.35 -5.95
C ASP A 102 15.03 3.89 -4.62
N LEU A 103 16.10 3.08 -4.64
CA LEU A 103 16.77 2.62 -3.41
C LEU A 103 17.55 3.74 -2.70
N LYS A 104 17.99 4.76 -3.44
CA LYS A 104 18.73 5.92 -2.89
C LYS A 104 17.80 6.90 -2.15
N LYS A 105 16.52 6.93 -2.49
CA LYS A 105 15.54 7.81 -1.85
C LYS A 105 15.22 7.33 -0.44
N SER A 106 15.01 8.28 0.49
CA SER A 106 14.49 7.94 1.83
C SER A 106 13.07 7.35 1.74
N PHE A 107 12.66 6.59 2.77
CA PHE A 107 11.31 6.03 2.82
C PHE A 107 10.24 7.14 2.79
N LYS A 108 10.51 8.26 3.49
CA LYS A 108 9.64 9.44 3.49
C LYS A 108 9.47 10.03 2.07
N GLN A 109 10.55 10.15 1.31
CA GLN A 109 10.48 10.64 -0.08
C GLN A 109 9.63 9.72 -0.95
N GLN A 110 9.85 8.38 -0.88
CA GLN A 110 9.05 7.39 -1.60
C GLN A 110 7.56 7.48 -1.25
N PHE A 111 7.24 7.68 0.02
CA PHE A 111 5.87 7.83 0.48
C PHE A 111 5.20 9.11 -0.06
N LEU A 112 5.90 10.24 -0.02
CA LEU A 112 5.38 11.51 -0.54
C LEU A 112 5.18 11.46 -2.06
N GLU A 113 6.13 10.91 -2.80
CA GLU A 113 5.98 10.69 -4.26
C GLU A 113 4.79 9.79 -4.58
N ALA A 114 4.60 8.71 -3.80
CA ALA A 114 3.46 7.83 -3.96
C ALA A 114 2.13 8.56 -3.70
N ILE A 115 2.06 9.46 -2.69
CA ILE A 115 0.88 10.29 -2.45
C ILE A 115 0.58 11.16 -3.67
N THR A 116 1.58 11.80 -4.25
CA THR A 116 1.40 12.62 -5.46
C THR A 116 0.83 11.80 -6.59
N ILE A 117 1.43 10.65 -6.91
CA ILE A 117 0.97 9.75 -7.97
C ILE A 117 -0.49 9.31 -7.73
N PHE A 118 -0.84 8.90 -6.52
CA PHE A 118 -2.21 8.47 -6.23
C PHE A 118 -3.21 9.62 -6.22
N ASN A 119 -2.83 10.81 -5.77
CA ASN A 119 -3.68 12.00 -5.86
C ASN A 119 -3.96 12.38 -7.31
N GLU A 120 -2.97 12.29 -8.20
CA GLU A 120 -3.13 12.57 -9.63
C GLU A 120 -4.03 11.52 -10.32
N ALA A 121 -3.95 10.26 -9.88
CA ALA A 121 -4.78 9.18 -10.41
C ALA A 121 -6.26 9.29 -10.01
N VAL A 122 -6.63 10.15 -9.05
CA VAL A 122 -8.05 10.38 -8.69
C VAL A 122 -8.72 11.24 -9.73
N PHE A 123 -9.71 10.67 -10.42
CA PHE A 123 -10.54 11.36 -11.42
C PHE A 123 -11.99 10.90 -11.33
N SER A 124 -12.89 11.65 -11.96
CA SER A 124 -14.28 11.24 -12.13
C SER A 124 -14.56 10.91 -13.59
N ASN A 125 -15.11 9.73 -13.83
CA ASN A 125 -15.68 9.34 -15.12
C ASN A 125 -17.21 9.48 -15.13
N ASN A 126 -17.79 10.16 -14.12
CA ASN A 126 -19.22 10.31 -13.90
C ASN A 126 -19.99 8.98 -13.72
N GLN A 127 -19.26 7.87 -13.45
CA GLN A 127 -19.84 6.57 -13.16
C GLN A 127 -19.72 6.27 -11.66
N LYS A 128 -20.67 5.48 -11.15
CA LYS A 128 -20.63 4.99 -9.77
C LYS A 128 -19.83 3.68 -9.70
N ASN A 129 -18.50 3.82 -9.67
CA ASN A 129 -17.61 2.67 -9.49
C ASN A 129 -17.67 2.15 -8.05
N LEU A 130 -17.48 0.86 -7.84
CA LEU A 130 -17.58 0.22 -6.53
C LEU A 130 -16.41 -0.75 -6.32
N SER A 131 -15.81 -0.69 -5.14
CA SER A 131 -14.78 -1.62 -4.67
C SER A 131 -15.35 -2.50 -3.56
N LEU A 132 -15.24 -3.80 -3.71
CA LEU A 132 -15.78 -4.77 -2.76
C LEU A 132 -14.64 -5.55 -2.08
N ASN A 133 -14.69 -5.67 -0.75
CA ASN A 133 -13.84 -6.58 0.00
C ASN A 133 -14.62 -7.88 0.28
N LYS A 134 -14.76 -8.70 -0.75
CA LYS A 134 -15.50 -9.98 -0.73
C LYS A 134 -14.79 -11.01 -1.58
N ASP A 135 -15.03 -12.28 -1.30
CA ASP A 135 -14.69 -13.36 -2.21
C ASP A 135 -15.49 -13.20 -3.52
N PHE A 136 -14.89 -13.57 -4.64
CA PHE A 136 -15.49 -13.35 -5.97
C PHE A 136 -16.82 -14.11 -6.13
N ASP A 137 -16.96 -15.30 -5.55
CA ASP A 137 -18.17 -16.13 -5.55
C ASP A 137 -19.36 -15.48 -4.82
N LYS A 138 -19.07 -14.52 -3.92
CA LYS A 138 -20.07 -13.75 -3.17
C LYS A 138 -20.48 -12.44 -3.85
N VAL A 139 -19.90 -12.15 -5.02
CA VAL A 139 -20.26 -10.96 -5.82
C VAL A 139 -21.46 -11.33 -6.70
N LYS A 140 -22.62 -10.75 -6.39
CA LYS A 140 -23.88 -11.02 -7.09
C LYS A 140 -24.28 -9.94 -8.10
N ASN A 141 -23.35 -9.07 -8.46
CA ASN A 141 -23.63 -7.98 -9.39
C ASN A 141 -23.80 -8.55 -10.81
N LYS A 142 -24.88 -8.16 -11.49
CA LYS A 142 -25.01 -8.42 -12.93
C LYS A 142 -24.14 -7.44 -13.70
N CYS A 143 -23.42 -7.95 -14.69
CA CYS A 143 -22.53 -7.15 -15.56
C CYS A 143 -22.46 -7.83 -16.93
N ASP A 144 -22.19 -7.04 -17.96
CA ASP A 144 -22.09 -7.52 -19.34
C ASP A 144 -20.75 -8.20 -19.62
N LEU A 145 -19.71 -7.84 -18.84
CA LEU A 145 -18.35 -8.39 -18.95
C LEU A 145 -17.75 -8.63 -17.58
N VAL A 146 -17.10 -9.77 -17.40
CA VAL A 146 -16.33 -10.11 -16.21
C VAL A 146 -14.87 -10.35 -16.60
N TYR A 147 -13.95 -9.60 -16.00
CA TYR A 147 -12.52 -9.85 -16.10
C TYR A 147 -12.02 -10.53 -14.81
N LEU A 148 -11.46 -11.73 -14.92
CA LEU A 148 -10.94 -12.52 -13.81
C LEU A 148 -9.41 -12.54 -13.87
N ASP A 149 -8.77 -11.97 -12.84
CA ASP A 149 -7.31 -11.99 -12.66
C ASP A 149 -6.98 -12.51 -11.25
N PRO A 150 -7.14 -13.84 -11.01
CA PRO A 150 -6.87 -14.45 -9.72
C PRO A 150 -5.36 -14.54 -9.46
N PRO A 151 -4.94 -14.69 -8.18
CA PRO A 151 -3.56 -15.04 -7.87
C PRO A 151 -3.16 -16.35 -8.56
N TYR A 152 -2.03 -16.31 -9.27
CA TYR A 152 -1.52 -17.49 -9.96
C TYR A 152 -0.86 -18.46 -8.98
N TYR A 153 -1.21 -19.73 -9.10
CA TYR A 153 -0.57 -20.81 -8.37
C TYR A 153 0.25 -21.68 -9.33
N SER A 154 1.50 -21.96 -8.96
CA SER A 154 2.33 -22.90 -9.69
C SER A 154 3.03 -23.85 -8.72
N ARG A 155 2.86 -25.15 -8.91
CA ARG A 155 3.52 -26.20 -8.10
C ARG A 155 5.05 -26.14 -8.17
N TYR A 156 5.61 -25.58 -9.23
CA TYR A 156 7.04 -25.58 -9.52
C TYR A 156 7.73 -24.23 -9.38
N SER A 157 7.05 -23.22 -8.86
CA SER A 157 7.66 -21.90 -8.70
C SER A 157 7.38 -21.31 -7.32
N ASP A 158 8.38 -20.57 -6.81
CA ASP A 158 8.25 -19.74 -5.59
C ASP A 158 7.30 -18.54 -5.80
N ASN A 159 6.46 -18.58 -6.83
CA ASN A 159 5.54 -17.50 -7.21
C ASN A 159 4.25 -17.48 -6.38
N GLU A 160 4.26 -18.05 -5.19
CA GLU A 160 3.11 -18.04 -4.32
C GLU A 160 2.82 -16.60 -3.85
N TYR A 161 1.60 -16.12 -4.15
CA TYR A 161 1.15 -14.76 -3.83
C TYR A 161 1.34 -14.42 -2.35
N VAL A 162 0.96 -15.31 -1.45
CA VAL A 162 1.07 -15.10 0.01
C VAL A 162 2.51 -14.89 0.43
N ARG A 163 3.45 -15.68 -0.09
CA ARG A 163 4.88 -15.53 0.22
C ARG A 163 5.46 -14.21 -0.27
N ARG A 164 4.99 -13.71 -1.40
CA ARG A 164 5.51 -12.48 -2.01
C ARG A 164 4.95 -11.21 -1.40
N TYR A 165 3.72 -11.26 -0.89
CA TYR A 165 2.98 -10.05 -0.50
C TYR A 165 2.51 -10.03 0.95
N HIS A 166 2.78 -11.07 1.76
CA HIS A 166 2.35 -11.17 3.16
C HIS A 166 2.69 -9.95 4.03
N PHE A 167 3.73 -9.19 3.68
CA PHE A 167 4.10 -7.99 4.44
C PHE A 167 3.09 -6.85 4.25
N ILE A 168 2.46 -6.77 3.09
CA ILE A 168 1.56 -5.67 2.73
C ILE A 168 0.07 -6.00 2.88
N GLU A 169 -0.27 -7.26 3.15
CA GLU A 169 -1.62 -7.70 3.51
C GLU A 169 -1.90 -7.48 5.00
#